data_ce6447922aafe9bcd66adce5203fb381
#
_entry.id   ce6447922aafe9bcd66adce5203fb381
#
_cell.length_a   1.000
_cell.length_b   1.000
_cell.length_c   1.000
_cell.angle_alpha   90.00
_cell.angle_beta   90.00
_cell.angle_gamma   90.00
#
_symmetry.space_group_name_H-M   'P 1'
#
loop_
_entity.id
_entity.type
_entity.pdbx_description
1 polymer ?
#
loop_
_entity_poly.entity_id
_entity_poly.type
_entity_poly.pdbx_seq_one_letter_code
_entity_poly.pdbx_strand_id
1 'polypeptide(L)'
;MVAKIRSLGLQGIGGYEVSAEIFLSGGLPQFDLVGLPDAAVKEARERVRASVKNCGLDFPVSRVTVNLAPADRKKAGTVYDLPILLGILIASGQARPLPPDAAVIGELSLSGEVRPVRGALPMALAAEKAGIRELYVPAGNAREAAYADHLTVYPVHTVPELLVHLAGEKKITPAEPPMPSEEELLFPDYAEVKGQENVKRALEVAAAGGHNVLMVGPPGSGKSMLAKRLPGILPDMSREETMESTGIWSVCGLTDEKRPILRQRPFRAPHHTLSAAAMAGGAQLQPGEVSLAHNGVLFLDELPEYHRDVLEVMRQPLEDGVVTVSRAAGTAVYPSRFMLVCAMNPCKCGWYGQPGGRCRCSEKSVRAYHAKLSGPLMDRIDIIVEVPALAYDELRRRPDGESSETIRQRVNRAREVQRKRFSSGTVSNANMSPRDMERYCSLTPEGDALMKDAFHALGLTARSYVRILRVARTIADLAGAKDIAPEHIAEAVQYRTYDFLISSSPEVTP
;
A
#
# COMPACT_ATOMS: atom_id res chain seq x y z
N MET A 1 9.25 -4.23 45.02
CA MET A 1 7.86 -4.23 44.53
C MET A 1 7.90 -4.51 43.04
N VAL A 2 6.92 -5.23 42.48
CA VAL A 2 6.86 -5.53 41.06
C VAL A 2 5.68 -4.81 40.47
N ALA A 3 5.89 -4.09 39.34
CA ALA A 3 4.83 -3.53 38.51
C ALA A 3 4.83 -4.20 37.13
N LYS A 4 3.66 -4.43 36.58
CA LYS A 4 3.49 -5.02 35.26
C LYS A 4 2.61 -4.11 34.41
N ILE A 5 3.16 -3.65 33.27
CA ILE A 5 2.48 -2.76 32.33
C ILE A 5 2.32 -3.48 31.00
N ARG A 6 1.08 -3.55 30.50
CA ARG A 6 0.83 -4.04 29.14
C ARG A 6 1.23 -2.97 28.14
N SER A 7 1.90 -3.36 27.09
CA SER A 7 2.34 -2.53 25.99
C SER A 7 2.26 -3.31 24.69
N LEU A 8 2.70 -2.73 23.60
CA LEU A 8 2.62 -3.30 22.26
C LEU A 8 3.93 -3.07 21.52
N GLY A 9 4.27 -3.99 20.63
CA GLY A 9 5.40 -3.90 19.74
C GLY A 9 5.02 -4.24 18.32
N LEU A 10 5.95 -4.05 17.39
CA LEU A 10 5.78 -4.33 15.96
C LEU A 10 6.69 -5.46 15.50
N GLN A 11 6.15 -6.33 14.64
CA GLN A 11 6.92 -7.30 13.86
C GLN A 11 6.40 -7.29 12.42
N GLY A 12 7.19 -6.77 11.48
CA GLY A 12 6.71 -6.47 10.14
C GLY A 12 5.59 -5.42 10.19
N ILE A 13 4.41 -5.74 9.66
CA ILE A 13 3.20 -4.90 9.76
C ILE A 13 2.26 -5.34 10.88
N GLY A 14 2.59 -6.38 11.63
CA GLY A 14 1.75 -6.88 12.71
C GLY A 14 2.16 -6.31 14.07
N GLY A 15 1.17 -5.89 14.85
CA GLY A 15 1.36 -5.62 16.27
C GLY A 15 1.36 -6.89 17.10
N TYR A 16 2.01 -6.88 18.25
CA TYR A 16 1.94 -7.94 19.26
C TYR A 16 2.02 -7.37 20.67
N GLU A 17 1.45 -8.09 21.64
CA GLU A 17 1.48 -7.66 23.04
C GLU A 17 2.88 -7.82 23.62
N VAL A 18 3.30 -6.82 24.41
CA VAL A 18 4.53 -6.79 25.19
C VAL A 18 4.17 -6.49 26.64
N SER A 19 4.75 -7.23 27.57
CA SER A 19 4.65 -6.92 29.00
C SER A 19 5.94 -6.28 29.48
N ALA A 20 5.87 -5.05 29.96
CA ALA A 20 6.96 -4.41 30.69
C ALA A 20 6.84 -4.73 32.18
N GLU A 21 7.73 -5.53 32.70
CA GLU A 21 7.80 -5.96 34.11
C GLU A 21 8.93 -5.23 34.79
N ILE A 22 8.59 -4.40 35.78
CA ILE A 22 9.57 -3.56 36.51
C ILE A 22 9.71 -4.06 37.93
N PHE A 23 10.95 -4.37 38.33
CA PHE A 23 11.31 -4.80 39.66
C PHE A 23 12.28 -3.84 40.31
N LEU A 24 11.90 -3.30 41.48
CA LEU A 24 12.76 -2.46 42.33
C LEU A 24 13.29 -3.30 43.47
N SER A 25 14.62 -3.38 43.61
CA SER A 25 15.32 -4.09 44.69
C SER A 25 16.35 -3.18 45.39
N GLY A 26 16.63 -3.47 46.65
CA GLY A 26 17.71 -2.78 47.37
C GLY A 26 19.09 -3.06 46.76
N GLY A 27 20.03 -2.18 46.98
CA GLY A 27 21.40 -2.27 46.51
C GLY A 27 21.90 -1.01 45.81
N LEU A 28 23.07 -1.11 45.18
CA LEU A 28 23.64 0.01 44.42
C LEU A 28 22.72 0.38 43.25
N PRO A 29 22.50 1.68 43.02
CA PRO A 29 21.67 2.15 41.90
C PRO A 29 22.19 1.62 40.58
N GLN A 30 21.39 0.80 39.94
CA GLN A 30 21.67 0.19 38.63
C GLN A 30 20.37 0.12 37.81
N PHE A 31 20.47 0.19 36.49
CA PHE A 31 19.34 0.04 35.59
C PHE A 31 19.65 -1.08 34.57
N ASP A 32 18.96 -2.19 34.72
CA ASP A 32 19.12 -3.36 33.86
C ASP A 32 17.88 -3.50 32.98
N LEU A 33 18.08 -3.65 31.66
CA LEU A 33 17.00 -3.86 30.67
C LEU A 33 17.23 -5.18 29.95
N VAL A 34 16.29 -6.10 30.09
CA VAL A 34 16.34 -7.46 29.51
C VAL A 34 15.12 -7.73 28.60
N GLY A 35 15.15 -8.80 27.81
CA GLY A 35 14.07 -9.16 26.87
C GLY A 35 14.38 -8.82 25.40
N LEU A 36 15.65 -8.98 24.99
CA LEU A 36 16.15 -8.71 23.63
C LEU A 36 15.92 -7.28 23.13
N PRO A 37 16.27 -6.25 23.91
CA PRO A 37 16.15 -4.86 23.48
C PRO A 37 17.16 -4.52 22.38
N ASP A 38 16.74 -3.73 21.36
CA ASP A 38 17.66 -3.09 20.42
C ASP A 38 18.41 -1.89 21.04
N ALA A 39 19.22 -1.19 20.27
CA ALA A 39 19.97 -0.02 20.73
C ALA A 39 19.02 1.11 21.20
N ALA A 40 17.96 1.39 20.47
CA ALA A 40 17.02 2.46 20.79
C ALA A 40 16.26 2.18 22.09
N VAL A 41 15.88 0.91 22.34
CA VAL A 41 15.26 0.49 23.61
C VAL A 41 16.25 0.58 24.76
N LYS A 42 17.55 0.27 24.56
CA LYS A 42 18.57 0.44 25.61
C LYS A 42 18.80 1.90 26.02
N GLU A 43 18.64 2.83 25.10
CA GLU A 43 18.72 4.28 25.37
C GLU A 43 17.52 4.82 26.16
N ALA A 44 16.40 4.06 26.24
CA ALA A 44 15.24 4.45 27.04
C ALA A 44 15.59 4.82 28.47
N ARG A 45 16.64 4.20 29.08
CA ARG A 45 17.10 4.52 30.43
C ARG A 45 17.36 6.02 30.62
N GLU A 46 18.07 6.64 29.68
CA GLU A 46 18.44 8.05 29.80
C GLU A 46 17.23 8.96 29.61
N ARG A 47 16.36 8.64 28.62
CA ARG A 47 15.13 9.40 28.37
C ARG A 47 14.16 9.30 29.56
N VAL A 48 13.93 8.12 30.07
CA VAL A 48 13.05 7.87 31.23
C VAL A 48 13.58 8.61 32.47
N ARG A 49 14.90 8.49 32.78
CA ARG A 49 15.51 9.15 33.94
C ARG A 49 15.40 10.67 33.87
N ALA A 50 15.69 11.25 32.71
CA ALA A 50 15.58 12.70 32.51
C ALA A 50 14.11 13.17 32.59
N SER A 51 13.18 12.44 31.95
CA SER A 51 11.76 12.76 31.98
C SER A 51 11.18 12.74 33.39
N VAL A 52 11.49 11.70 34.19
CA VAL A 52 11.06 11.62 35.62
C VAL A 52 11.50 12.87 36.38
N LYS A 53 12.79 13.24 36.29
CA LYS A 53 13.30 14.42 36.98
C LYS A 53 12.69 15.73 36.51
N ASN A 54 12.55 15.90 35.20
CA ASN A 54 12.00 17.14 34.62
C ASN A 54 10.49 17.29 34.86
N CYS A 55 9.79 16.20 35.15
CA CYS A 55 8.39 16.23 35.61
C CYS A 55 8.24 16.49 37.11
N GLY A 56 9.34 16.73 37.86
CA GLY A 56 9.31 16.95 39.31
C GLY A 56 9.08 15.69 40.14
N LEU A 57 9.38 14.52 39.56
CA LEU A 57 9.23 13.20 40.20
C LEU A 57 10.60 12.63 40.65
N ASP A 58 10.57 11.69 41.57
CA ASP A 58 11.78 11.07 42.10
C ASP A 58 12.13 9.79 41.32
N PHE A 59 13.33 9.76 40.75
CA PHE A 59 13.86 8.51 40.18
C PHE A 59 14.40 7.65 41.31
N PRO A 60 13.94 6.37 41.47
CA PRO A 60 14.26 5.56 42.62
C PRO A 60 15.79 5.31 42.76
N VAL A 61 16.34 5.56 43.95
CA VAL A 61 17.75 5.27 44.32
C VAL A 61 17.85 3.80 44.73
N SER A 62 17.64 2.91 43.75
CA SER A 62 17.61 1.45 43.95
C SER A 62 18.05 0.75 42.66
N ARG A 63 18.21 -0.56 42.71
CA ARG A 63 18.39 -1.35 41.47
C ARG A 63 17.05 -1.52 40.76
N VAL A 64 16.98 -1.01 39.53
CA VAL A 64 15.80 -1.11 38.65
C VAL A 64 16.08 -2.19 37.60
N THR A 65 15.27 -3.23 37.58
CA THR A 65 15.32 -4.25 36.52
C THR A 65 14.02 -4.17 35.71
N VAL A 66 14.16 -3.99 34.41
CA VAL A 66 13.06 -3.96 33.46
C VAL A 66 13.16 -5.18 32.56
N ASN A 67 12.11 -6.01 32.51
CA ASN A 67 11.99 -7.14 31.61
C ASN A 67 10.88 -6.87 30.59
N LEU A 68 11.22 -6.92 29.31
CA LEU A 68 10.25 -6.81 28.21
C LEU A 68 9.92 -8.20 27.67
N ALA A 69 8.81 -8.79 28.12
CA ALA A 69 8.34 -10.09 27.69
C ALA A 69 7.42 -9.97 26.43
N PRO A 70 7.38 -10.99 25.56
CA PRO A 70 8.09 -12.28 25.61
C PRO A 70 9.56 -12.16 25.13
N ALA A 71 10.42 -13.02 25.66
CA ALA A 71 11.88 -12.96 25.39
C ALA A 71 12.29 -13.56 24.03
N ASP A 72 11.38 -14.21 23.31
CA ASP A 72 11.62 -14.81 21.99
C ASP A 72 11.52 -13.80 20.84
N ARG A 73 11.03 -12.58 21.11
CA ARG A 73 10.88 -11.51 20.12
C ARG A 73 11.78 -10.33 20.43
N LYS A 74 12.44 -9.81 19.39
CA LYS A 74 13.27 -8.60 19.51
C LYS A 74 12.38 -7.38 19.69
N LYS A 75 12.67 -6.55 20.70
CA LYS A 75 12.00 -5.26 20.93
C LYS A 75 12.79 -4.17 20.25
N ALA A 76 12.12 -3.40 19.41
CA ALA A 76 12.74 -2.35 18.60
C ALA A 76 12.00 -1.02 18.75
N GLY A 77 12.76 0.08 18.68
CA GLY A 77 12.24 1.42 18.71
C GLY A 77 11.99 1.99 20.09
N THR A 78 11.40 3.19 20.12
CA THR A 78 11.24 4.01 21.33
C THR A 78 9.86 3.87 21.99
N VAL A 79 9.01 3.00 21.46
CA VAL A 79 7.61 2.80 21.87
C VAL A 79 7.45 2.37 23.34
N TYR A 80 8.49 1.85 23.96
CA TYR A 80 8.48 1.32 25.33
C TYR A 80 8.89 2.34 26.39
N ASP A 81 9.26 3.57 26.01
CA ASP A 81 9.73 4.58 26.98
C ASP A 81 8.64 4.91 28.02
N LEU A 82 7.41 5.21 27.56
CA LEU A 82 6.29 5.56 28.43
C LEU A 82 5.84 4.38 29.33
N PRO A 83 5.68 3.13 28.83
CA PRO A 83 5.41 1.96 29.67
C PRO A 83 6.48 1.72 30.73
N ILE A 84 7.77 1.87 30.41
CA ILE A 84 8.88 1.70 31.36
C ILE A 84 8.81 2.78 32.45
N LEU A 85 8.62 4.06 32.06
CA LEU A 85 8.49 5.16 33.01
C LEU A 85 7.33 4.91 33.98
N LEU A 86 6.15 4.62 33.43
CA LEU A 86 4.93 4.42 34.21
C LEU A 86 5.09 3.24 35.18
N GLY A 87 5.70 2.14 34.72
CA GLY A 87 5.97 1.00 35.58
C GLY A 87 6.95 1.31 36.72
N ILE A 88 7.97 2.17 36.51
CA ILE A 88 8.88 2.63 37.57
C ILE A 88 8.13 3.48 38.60
N LEU A 89 7.26 4.41 38.15
CA LEU A 89 6.46 5.25 39.04
C LEU A 89 5.46 4.45 39.85
N ILE A 90 4.82 3.46 39.28
CA ILE A 90 3.89 2.56 39.98
C ILE A 90 4.67 1.71 40.99
N ALA A 91 5.82 1.12 40.60
CA ALA A 91 6.64 0.30 41.50
C ALA A 91 7.22 1.09 42.65
N SER A 92 7.47 2.41 42.51
CA SER A 92 7.93 3.31 43.56
C SER A 92 6.82 3.98 44.36
N GLY A 93 5.52 3.71 44.04
CA GLY A 93 4.37 4.27 44.73
C GLY A 93 4.02 5.71 44.37
N GLN A 94 4.61 6.25 43.27
CA GLN A 94 4.40 7.63 42.83
C GLN A 94 3.24 7.75 41.81
N ALA A 95 2.75 6.64 41.27
CA ALA A 95 1.60 6.62 40.35
C ALA A 95 0.60 5.52 40.74
N ARG A 96 -0.67 5.73 40.41
CA ARG A 96 -1.70 4.69 40.53
C ARG A 96 -1.53 3.63 39.44
N PRO A 97 -1.87 2.35 39.71
CA PRO A 97 -1.88 1.30 38.70
C PRO A 97 -2.86 1.62 37.55
N LEU A 98 -2.52 1.14 36.36
CA LEU A 98 -3.42 1.12 35.21
C LEU A 98 -4.58 0.12 35.45
N PRO A 99 -5.72 0.31 34.79
CA PRO A 99 -6.73 -0.73 34.65
C PRO A 99 -6.13 -2.03 34.07
N PRO A 100 -6.59 -3.21 34.50
CA PRO A 100 -6.00 -4.48 34.07
C PRO A 100 -6.14 -4.77 32.57
N ASP A 101 -7.13 -4.15 31.92
CA ASP A 101 -7.42 -4.21 30.48
C ASP A 101 -6.90 -3.00 29.71
N ALA A 102 -5.96 -2.24 30.30
CA ALA A 102 -5.31 -1.11 29.69
C ALA A 102 -3.90 -1.43 29.20
N ALA A 103 -3.47 -0.78 28.13
CA ALA A 103 -2.09 -0.79 27.63
C ALA A 103 -1.59 0.63 27.32
N VAL A 104 -0.28 0.78 27.25
CA VAL A 104 0.39 2.07 27.04
C VAL A 104 1.47 1.93 26.00
N ILE A 105 1.57 2.88 25.09
CA ILE A 105 2.67 3.04 24.13
C ILE A 105 3.08 4.51 24.05
N GLY A 106 4.37 4.78 23.80
CA GLY A 106 4.82 6.16 23.55
C GLY A 106 6.32 6.32 23.73
N GLU A 107 6.89 7.21 22.92
CA GLU A 107 8.25 7.72 23.07
C GLU A 107 8.26 8.90 24.03
N LEU A 108 9.31 9.07 24.81
CA LEU A 108 9.48 10.20 25.74
C LEU A 108 10.52 11.18 25.23
N SER A 109 10.19 12.47 25.28
CA SER A 109 11.17 13.54 25.28
C SER A 109 11.84 13.64 26.66
N LEU A 110 12.97 14.33 26.72
CA LEU A 110 13.64 14.58 28.02
C LEU A 110 12.81 15.48 28.96
N SER A 111 11.89 16.28 28.41
CA SER A 111 10.98 17.16 29.16
C SER A 111 9.71 16.47 29.69
N GLY A 112 9.45 15.22 29.34
CA GLY A 112 8.25 14.48 29.73
C GLY A 112 7.07 14.61 28.74
N GLU A 113 7.30 15.17 27.55
CA GLU A 113 6.35 15.11 26.45
C GLU A 113 6.30 13.71 25.86
N VAL A 114 5.11 13.26 25.44
CA VAL A 114 4.88 11.98 24.79
C VAL A 114 4.86 12.19 23.28
N ARG A 115 5.84 11.62 22.59
CA ARG A 115 6.06 11.79 21.15
C ARG A 115 5.44 10.67 20.32
N PRO A 116 5.00 10.96 19.10
CA PRO A 116 4.43 9.99 18.19
C PRO A 116 5.37 8.81 17.90
N VAL A 117 4.79 7.63 17.75
CA VAL A 117 5.48 6.39 17.39
C VAL A 117 4.98 5.86 16.05
N ARG A 118 5.78 5.02 15.40
CA ARG A 118 5.39 4.34 14.16
C ARG A 118 4.52 3.12 14.45
N GLY A 119 3.56 2.83 13.57
CA GLY A 119 2.76 1.62 13.64
C GLY A 119 1.67 1.65 14.71
N ALA A 120 1.11 2.81 15.02
CA ALA A 120 0.07 2.94 16.04
C ALA A 120 -1.19 2.15 15.68
N LEU A 121 -1.65 2.18 14.43
CA LEU A 121 -2.81 1.38 14.00
C LEU A 121 -2.57 -0.13 14.10
N PRO A 122 -1.49 -0.73 13.56
CA PRO A 122 -1.20 -2.14 13.78
C PRO A 122 -1.11 -2.55 15.26
N MET A 123 -0.57 -1.69 16.11
CA MET A 123 -0.51 -1.92 17.55
C MET A 123 -1.91 -1.86 18.19
N ALA A 124 -2.75 -0.88 17.81
CA ALA A 124 -4.13 -0.79 18.27
C ALA A 124 -4.97 -2.01 17.88
N LEU A 125 -4.84 -2.48 16.64
CA LEU A 125 -5.50 -3.72 16.18
C LEU A 125 -5.01 -4.97 16.93
N ALA A 126 -3.74 -5.00 17.32
CA ALA A 126 -3.20 -6.09 18.16
C ALA A 126 -3.71 -5.99 19.61
N ALA A 127 -3.85 -4.78 20.16
CA ALA A 127 -4.43 -4.54 21.47
C ALA A 127 -5.87 -5.06 21.54
N GLU A 128 -6.69 -4.72 20.55
CA GLU A 128 -8.07 -5.20 20.42
C GLU A 128 -8.14 -6.74 20.41
N LYS A 129 -7.32 -7.39 19.59
CA LYS A 129 -7.22 -8.87 19.52
C LYS A 129 -6.76 -9.51 20.84
N ALA A 130 -5.94 -8.79 21.63
CA ALA A 130 -5.47 -9.22 22.94
C ALA A 130 -6.46 -8.94 24.10
N GLY A 131 -7.67 -8.44 23.78
CA GLY A 131 -8.70 -8.12 24.77
C GLY A 131 -8.38 -6.85 25.61
N ILE A 132 -7.52 -5.97 25.14
CA ILE A 132 -7.29 -4.67 25.72
C ILE A 132 -8.48 -3.78 25.36
N ARG A 133 -8.99 -3.00 26.31
CA ARG A 133 -10.11 -2.09 26.13
C ARG A 133 -9.70 -0.62 26.15
N GLU A 134 -8.63 -0.30 26.85
CA GLU A 134 -8.12 1.06 26.96
C GLU A 134 -6.67 1.12 26.44
N LEU A 135 -6.39 2.06 25.55
CA LEU A 135 -5.05 2.25 25.01
C LEU A 135 -4.62 3.71 25.16
N TYR A 136 -3.57 3.92 25.92
CA TYR A 136 -2.94 5.23 26.09
C TYR A 136 -1.83 5.38 25.05
N VAL A 137 -1.97 6.38 24.17
CA VAL A 137 -1.09 6.60 23.03
C VAL A 137 -0.64 8.06 22.96
N PRO A 138 0.48 8.36 22.29
CA PRO A 138 0.82 9.75 21.99
C PRO A 138 -0.32 10.47 21.27
N ALA A 139 -0.59 11.72 21.63
CA ALA A 139 -1.71 12.49 21.06
C ALA A 139 -1.69 12.53 19.51
N GLY A 140 -0.49 12.65 18.89
CA GLY A 140 -0.36 12.64 17.44
C GLY A 140 -0.70 11.30 16.75
N ASN A 141 -0.81 10.19 17.53
CA ASN A 141 -1.23 8.87 17.02
C ASN A 141 -2.70 8.53 17.37
N ALA A 142 -3.34 9.33 18.22
CA ALA A 142 -4.61 8.93 18.84
C ALA A 142 -5.73 8.73 17.81
N ARG A 143 -5.85 9.63 16.80
CA ARG A 143 -6.85 9.50 15.74
C ARG A 143 -6.62 8.28 14.85
N GLU A 144 -5.36 7.92 14.60
CA GLU A 144 -4.99 6.72 13.86
C GLU A 144 -5.38 5.46 14.65
N ALA A 145 -4.99 5.38 15.93
CA ALA A 145 -5.28 4.25 16.81
C ALA A 145 -6.79 4.07 17.06
N ALA A 146 -7.55 5.17 17.14
CA ALA A 146 -9.00 5.17 17.33
C ALA A 146 -9.80 4.58 16.15
N TYR A 147 -9.12 4.22 15.04
CA TYR A 147 -9.76 3.50 13.94
C TYR A 147 -10.02 2.01 14.26
N ALA A 148 -9.45 1.46 15.35
CA ALA A 148 -9.82 0.17 15.91
C ALA A 148 -11.21 0.27 16.61
N ASP A 149 -12.13 -0.69 16.35
CA ASP A 149 -13.55 -0.54 16.71
C ASP A 149 -13.86 -0.66 18.19
N HIS A 150 -13.19 -1.57 18.91
CA HIS A 150 -13.54 -1.94 20.28
C HIS A 150 -12.50 -1.47 21.30
N LEU A 151 -11.82 -0.37 21.00
CA LEU A 151 -10.72 0.17 21.78
C LEU A 151 -11.00 1.64 22.15
N THR A 152 -11.02 1.93 23.44
CA THR A 152 -11.05 3.32 23.92
C THR A 152 -9.62 3.87 23.90
N VAL A 153 -9.35 4.87 23.08
CA VAL A 153 -8.02 5.44 22.88
C VAL A 153 -7.90 6.77 23.60
N TYR A 154 -6.92 6.87 24.51
CA TYR A 154 -6.65 8.10 25.25
C TYR A 154 -5.41 8.82 24.70
N PRO A 155 -5.55 10.06 24.16
CA PRO A 155 -4.45 10.87 23.68
C PRO A 155 -3.64 11.43 24.85
N VAL A 156 -2.36 11.09 24.94
CA VAL A 156 -1.45 11.55 25.99
C VAL A 156 -0.45 12.54 25.40
N HIS A 157 -0.41 13.78 25.92
CA HIS A 157 0.56 14.79 25.51
C HIS A 157 1.79 14.79 26.42
N THR A 158 1.59 14.61 27.71
CA THR A 158 2.67 14.66 28.71
C THR A 158 2.50 13.64 29.82
N VAL A 159 3.60 13.28 30.47
CA VAL A 159 3.60 12.38 31.63
C VAL A 159 2.74 12.94 32.79
N PRO A 160 2.86 14.24 33.20
CA PRO A 160 1.98 14.79 34.24
C PRO A 160 0.49 14.68 33.93
N GLU A 161 0.09 14.93 32.66
CA GLU A 161 -1.31 14.78 32.24
C GLU A 161 -1.84 13.35 32.47
N LEU A 162 -1.04 12.35 32.08
CA LEU A 162 -1.38 10.95 32.30
C LEU A 162 -1.51 10.61 33.78
N LEU A 163 -0.58 11.10 34.63
CA LEU A 163 -0.62 10.84 36.07
C LEU A 163 -1.88 11.47 36.73
N VAL A 164 -2.25 12.67 36.36
CA VAL A 164 -3.46 13.36 36.84
C VAL A 164 -4.72 12.62 36.38
N HIS A 165 -4.73 12.08 35.15
CA HIS A 165 -5.82 11.23 34.65
C HIS A 165 -5.95 9.96 35.48
N LEU A 166 -4.84 9.24 35.72
CA LEU A 166 -4.83 8.00 36.51
C LEU A 166 -5.19 8.26 37.98
N ALA A 167 -4.85 9.43 38.52
CA ALA A 167 -5.29 9.85 39.84
C ALA A 167 -6.81 10.09 39.95
N GLY A 168 -7.49 10.26 38.79
CA GLY A 168 -8.92 10.55 38.70
C GLY A 168 -9.27 12.03 38.90
N GLU A 169 -8.26 12.91 38.98
CA GLU A 169 -8.44 14.33 39.21
C GLU A 169 -8.95 15.07 37.95
N LYS A 170 -8.38 14.77 36.79
CA LYS A 170 -8.80 15.28 35.49
C LYS A 170 -8.72 14.16 34.45
N LYS A 171 -9.85 13.79 33.89
CA LYS A 171 -9.91 12.75 32.87
C LYS A 171 -9.51 13.28 31.48
N ILE A 172 -8.71 12.50 30.78
CA ILE A 172 -8.42 12.71 29.35
C ILE A 172 -9.68 12.29 28.57
N THR A 173 -10.11 13.10 27.61
CA THR A 173 -11.21 12.74 26.70
C THR A 173 -10.71 11.72 25.68
N PRO A 174 -11.40 10.60 25.50
CA PRO A 174 -11.04 9.63 24.46
C PRO A 174 -11.03 10.25 23.06
N ALA A 175 -10.13 9.76 22.23
CA ALA A 175 -10.06 10.17 20.85
C ALA A 175 -11.21 9.56 20.03
N GLU A 176 -11.79 10.36 19.16
CA GLU A 176 -12.80 9.90 18.21
C GLU A 176 -12.14 9.38 16.93
N PRO A 177 -12.73 8.34 16.28
CA PRO A 177 -12.28 7.90 14.97
C PRO A 177 -12.29 9.06 13.96
N PRO A 178 -11.32 9.14 13.06
CA PRO A 178 -11.29 10.21 12.08
C PRO A 178 -12.49 10.11 11.12
N MET A 179 -13.31 11.17 11.11
CA MET A 179 -14.43 11.29 10.17
C MET A 179 -13.93 11.57 8.75
N PRO A 180 -14.66 11.15 7.69
CA PRO A 180 -14.36 11.56 6.33
C PRO A 180 -14.42 13.09 6.22
N SER A 181 -13.37 13.69 5.66
CA SER A 181 -13.38 15.11 5.29
C SER A 181 -13.58 15.25 3.78
N GLU A 182 -14.36 16.22 3.34
CA GLU A 182 -14.58 16.50 1.91
C GLU A 182 -13.30 17.01 1.20
N GLU A 183 -12.32 17.49 1.95
CA GLU A 183 -11.06 18.04 1.42
C GLU A 183 -10.05 16.98 0.95
N GLU A 184 -10.27 15.69 1.21
CA GLU A 184 -9.32 14.61 0.87
C GLU A 184 -9.36 14.16 -0.60
N LEU A 185 -10.25 14.69 -1.44
CA LEU A 185 -10.49 14.22 -2.81
C LEU A 185 -9.79 15.06 -3.90
N LEU A 186 -8.51 15.37 -3.77
CA LEU A 186 -7.79 16.19 -4.75
C LEU A 186 -6.89 15.37 -5.68
N PHE A 187 -7.46 14.42 -6.42
CA PHE A 187 -6.82 13.97 -7.65
C PHE A 187 -7.23 14.87 -8.82
N PRO A 188 -6.31 15.16 -9.78
CA PRO A 188 -6.67 15.84 -11.01
C PRO A 188 -7.78 15.09 -11.75
N ASP A 189 -8.74 15.80 -12.33
CA ASP A 189 -9.91 15.21 -12.98
C ASP A 189 -9.61 14.77 -14.43
N TYR A 190 -10.20 13.65 -14.87
CA TYR A 190 -10.17 13.22 -16.26
C TYR A 190 -10.93 14.17 -17.21
N ALA A 191 -11.89 14.94 -16.71
CA ALA A 191 -12.55 16.00 -17.48
C ALA A 191 -11.57 17.04 -18.05
N GLU A 192 -10.42 17.26 -17.38
CA GLU A 192 -9.37 18.17 -17.86
C GLU A 192 -8.55 17.61 -19.03
N VAL A 193 -8.62 16.29 -19.26
CA VAL A 193 -7.85 15.62 -20.32
C VAL A 193 -8.56 15.77 -21.65
N LYS A 194 -7.93 16.48 -22.58
CA LYS A 194 -8.45 16.68 -23.93
C LYS A 194 -8.22 15.44 -24.78
N GLY A 195 -9.23 15.00 -25.53
CA GLY A 195 -9.15 13.82 -26.38
C GLY A 195 -8.77 12.55 -25.63
N GLN A 196 -8.05 11.64 -26.30
CA GLN A 196 -7.52 10.39 -25.70
C GLN A 196 -8.63 9.43 -25.22
N GLU A 197 -9.83 9.44 -25.84
CA GLU A 197 -10.99 8.68 -25.38
C GLU A 197 -10.72 7.17 -25.30
N ASN A 198 -9.99 6.61 -26.27
CA ASN A 198 -9.59 5.19 -26.26
C ASN A 198 -8.70 4.85 -25.06
N VAL A 199 -7.81 5.78 -24.67
CA VAL A 199 -6.92 5.56 -23.51
C VAL A 199 -7.70 5.69 -22.21
N LYS A 200 -8.60 6.69 -22.10
CA LYS A 200 -9.50 6.84 -20.95
C LYS A 200 -10.36 5.58 -20.78
N ARG A 201 -10.91 5.04 -21.88
CA ARG A 201 -11.69 3.79 -21.86
C ARG A 201 -10.84 2.60 -21.41
N ALA A 202 -9.63 2.44 -21.93
CA ALA A 202 -8.72 1.38 -21.50
C ALA A 202 -8.40 1.47 -19.99
N LEU A 203 -8.19 2.69 -19.46
CA LEU A 203 -7.94 2.93 -18.03
C LEU A 203 -9.20 2.70 -17.18
N GLU A 204 -10.40 3.01 -17.67
CA GLU A 204 -11.67 2.66 -17.03
C GLU A 204 -11.82 1.14 -16.89
N VAL A 205 -11.59 0.38 -17.97
CA VAL A 205 -11.63 -1.09 -17.97
C VAL A 205 -10.59 -1.63 -16.99
N ALA A 206 -9.38 -1.07 -17.01
CA ALA A 206 -8.30 -1.46 -16.09
C ALA A 206 -8.68 -1.20 -14.62
N ALA A 207 -9.24 -0.04 -14.29
CA ALA A 207 -9.70 0.31 -12.95
C ALA A 207 -10.82 -0.62 -12.46
N ALA A 208 -11.79 -0.92 -13.35
CA ALA A 208 -12.91 -1.81 -13.04
C ALA A 208 -12.48 -3.25 -12.78
N GLY A 209 -11.52 -3.79 -13.55
CA GLY A 209 -11.05 -5.17 -13.43
C GLY A 209 -9.81 -5.36 -12.56
N GLY A 210 -9.08 -4.29 -12.21
CA GLY A 210 -7.78 -4.37 -11.55
C GLY A 210 -6.67 -4.85 -12.50
N HIS A 211 -6.79 -4.55 -13.80
CA HIS A 211 -5.86 -5.01 -14.83
C HIS A 211 -4.60 -4.17 -14.89
N ASN A 212 -3.46 -4.82 -15.10
CA ASN A 212 -2.18 -4.15 -15.34
C ASN A 212 -2.13 -3.55 -16.74
N VAL A 213 -1.59 -2.33 -16.84
CA VAL A 213 -1.60 -1.52 -18.08
C VAL A 213 -0.20 -1.11 -18.49
N LEU A 214 0.06 -1.17 -19.80
CA LEU A 214 1.19 -0.53 -20.44
C LEU A 214 0.71 0.54 -21.43
N MET A 215 1.08 1.77 -21.21
CA MET A 215 0.85 2.89 -22.12
C MET A 215 2.08 3.11 -22.99
N VAL A 216 1.92 3.05 -24.31
CA VAL A 216 3.01 3.28 -25.27
C VAL A 216 2.69 4.50 -26.13
N GLY A 217 3.63 5.44 -26.24
CA GLY A 217 3.39 6.63 -27.06
C GLY A 217 4.58 7.59 -27.09
N PRO A 218 4.59 8.56 -27.99
CA PRO A 218 5.70 9.49 -28.13
C PRO A 218 5.89 10.38 -26.88
N PRO A 219 7.05 11.01 -26.71
CA PRO A 219 7.25 12.01 -25.67
C PRO A 219 6.20 13.12 -25.74
N GLY A 220 5.69 13.55 -24.59
CA GLY A 220 4.68 14.62 -24.52
C GLY A 220 3.25 14.19 -24.87
N SER A 221 2.97 12.90 -25.12
CA SER A 221 1.60 12.41 -25.40
C SER A 221 0.65 12.38 -24.20
N GLY A 222 1.12 12.69 -22.97
CA GLY A 222 0.27 12.77 -21.79
C GLY A 222 0.18 11.50 -20.95
N LYS A 223 1.01 10.47 -21.18
CA LYS A 223 1.01 9.19 -20.45
C LYS A 223 1.04 9.37 -18.92
N SER A 224 2.02 10.13 -18.41
CA SER A 224 2.17 10.38 -16.97
C SER A 224 1.03 11.24 -16.41
N MET A 225 0.43 12.12 -17.22
CA MET A 225 -0.74 12.93 -16.87
C MET A 225 -1.99 12.04 -16.69
N LEU A 226 -2.21 11.08 -17.60
CA LEU A 226 -3.30 10.10 -17.51
C LEU A 226 -3.13 9.18 -16.30
N ALA A 227 -1.90 8.67 -16.06
CA ALA A 227 -1.62 7.81 -14.93
C ALA A 227 -1.88 8.50 -13.58
N LYS A 228 -1.51 9.77 -13.42
CA LYS A 228 -1.74 10.55 -12.18
C LYS A 228 -3.22 10.80 -11.86
N ARG A 229 -4.10 10.69 -12.85
CA ARG A 229 -5.55 10.83 -12.69
C ARG A 229 -6.26 9.51 -12.37
N LEU A 230 -5.58 8.38 -12.61
CA LEU A 230 -6.15 7.05 -12.40
C LEU A 230 -6.70 6.81 -10.99
N PRO A 231 -6.07 7.28 -9.89
CA PRO A 231 -6.65 7.12 -8.56
C PRO A 231 -8.06 7.71 -8.43
N GLY A 232 -8.38 8.77 -9.17
CA GLY A 232 -9.70 9.42 -9.16
C GLY A 232 -10.84 8.57 -9.73
N ILE A 233 -10.52 7.53 -10.52
CA ILE A 233 -11.51 6.60 -11.11
C ILE A 233 -11.44 5.19 -10.51
N LEU A 234 -10.50 4.91 -9.60
CA LEU A 234 -10.44 3.62 -8.92
C LEU A 234 -11.64 3.40 -8.01
N PRO A 235 -12.05 2.14 -7.78
CA PRO A 235 -13.15 1.85 -6.87
C PRO A 235 -12.79 2.25 -5.44
N ASP A 236 -13.82 2.63 -4.67
CA ASP A 236 -13.65 2.99 -3.27
C ASP A 236 -13.04 1.84 -2.46
N MET A 237 -12.23 2.19 -1.46
CA MET A 237 -11.61 1.20 -0.58
C MET A 237 -12.63 0.63 0.40
N SER A 238 -12.58 -0.68 0.63
CA SER A 238 -13.29 -1.27 1.76
C SER A 238 -12.59 -0.89 3.09
N ARG A 239 -13.28 -1.14 4.22
CA ARG A 239 -12.68 -0.91 5.54
C ARG A 239 -11.42 -1.74 5.73
N GLU A 240 -11.44 -3.01 5.30
CA GLU A 240 -10.31 -3.93 5.39
C GLU A 240 -9.14 -3.42 4.53
N GLU A 241 -9.40 -3.01 3.27
CA GLU A 241 -8.37 -2.42 2.40
C GLU A 241 -7.77 -1.15 3.01
N THR A 242 -8.60 -0.31 3.65
CA THR A 242 -8.18 0.90 4.37
C THR A 242 -7.25 0.56 5.53
N MET A 243 -7.63 -0.43 6.37
CA MET A 243 -6.81 -0.87 7.50
C MET A 243 -5.48 -1.49 7.07
N GLU A 244 -5.49 -2.36 6.05
CA GLU A 244 -4.27 -2.98 5.51
C GLU A 244 -3.29 -1.92 4.98
N SER A 245 -3.78 -1.01 4.12
CA SER A 245 -2.94 0.02 3.50
C SER A 245 -2.44 1.04 4.51
N THR A 246 -3.31 1.50 5.42
CA THR A 246 -2.91 2.41 6.50
C THR A 246 -1.89 1.76 7.43
N GLY A 247 -2.06 0.47 7.76
CA GLY A 247 -1.11 -0.27 8.59
C GLY A 247 0.30 -0.28 8.01
N ILE A 248 0.43 -0.49 6.68
CA ILE A 248 1.73 -0.43 5.98
C ILE A 248 2.34 0.98 6.08
N TRP A 249 1.54 2.02 5.82
CA TRP A 249 2.02 3.41 5.86
C TRP A 249 2.38 3.84 7.28
N SER A 250 1.61 3.41 8.26
CA SER A 250 1.86 3.67 9.68
C SER A 250 3.22 3.12 10.15
N VAL A 251 3.55 1.88 9.79
CA VAL A 251 4.85 1.27 10.09
C VAL A 251 6.01 2.03 9.44
N CYS A 252 5.78 2.61 8.26
CA CYS A 252 6.75 3.47 7.58
C CYS A 252 6.83 4.89 8.17
N GLY A 253 5.93 5.28 9.08
CA GLY A 253 5.84 6.64 9.61
C GLY A 253 5.34 7.66 8.60
N LEU A 254 4.46 7.22 7.68
CA LEU A 254 3.88 8.05 6.62
C LEU A 254 2.42 8.47 6.94
N THR A 255 1.92 8.11 8.11
CA THR A 255 0.69 8.63 8.71
C THR A 255 1.02 9.78 9.65
N ASP A 256 0.14 10.77 9.75
CA ASP A 256 0.26 11.89 10.67
C ASP A 256 -1.13 12.31 11.20
N GLU A 257 -1.17 13.33 12.07
CA GLU A 257 -2.40 13.83 12.66
C GLU A 257 -3.40 14.37 11.62
N LYS A 258 -2.92 14.90 10.50
CA LYS A 258 -3.74 15.43 9.40
C LYS A 258 -4.27 14.31 8.51
N ARG A 259 -3.45 13.26 8.31
CA ARG A 259 -3.77 12.08 7.49
C ARG A 259 -3.56 10.81 8.30
N PRO A 260 -4.39 10.58 9.33
CA PRO A 260 -4.24 9.42 10.20
C PRO A 260 -4.60 8.11 9.50
N ILE A 261 -5.46 8.15 8.49
CA ILE A 261 -5.99 6.99 7.76
C ILE A 261 -5.96 7.26 6.26
N LEU A 262 -5.53 6.25 5.50
CA LEU A 262 -5.59 6.29 4.05
C LEU A 262 -7.01 5.99 3.58
N ARG A 263 -7.71 6.99 3.07
CA ARG A 263 -9.07 6.84 2.51
C ARG A 263 -9.08 6.63 1.01
N GLN A 264 -7.99 6.98 0.36
CA GLN A 264 -7.81 6.88 -1.08
C GLN A 264 -6.78 5.81 -1.39
N ARG A 265 -6.96 5.12 -2.54
CA ARG A 265 -6.00 4.13 -3.01
C ARG A 265 -4.64 4.77 -3.23
N PRO A 266 -3.56 4.20 -2.65
CA PRO A 266 -2.22 4.75 -2.81
C PRO A 266 -1.81 4.84 -4.29
N PHE A 267 -1.12 5.92 -4.65
CA PHE A 267 -0.46 6.07 -5.93
C PHE A 267 1.03 6.26 -5.71
N ARG A 268 1.83 5.25 -6.09
CA ARG A 268 3.28 5.29 -5.96
C ARG A 268 3.92 5.40 -7.35
N ALA A 269 4.81 6.34 -7.52
CA ALA A 269 5.49 6.61 -8.78
C ALA A 269 7.00 6.78 -8.52
N PRO A 270 7.72 5.70 -8.21
CA PRO A 270 9.15 5.77 -7.96
C PRO A 270 9.91 6.14 -9.25
N HIS A 271 11.01 6.85 -9.10
CA HIS A 271 11.89 7.17 -10.21
C HIS A 271 12.67 5.94 -10.68
N HIS A 272 12.99 5.83 -11.97
CA HIS A 272 13.67 4.66 -12.55
C HIS A 272 15.07 4.37 -11.96
N THR A 273 15.69 5.34 -11.26
CA THR A 273 16.96 5.17 -10.55
C THR A 273 16.83 4.45 -9.19
N LEU A 274 15.60 4.08 -8.80
CA LEU A 274 15.33 3.36 -7.56
C LEU A 274 16.12 2.05 -7.48
N SER A 275 16.62 1.69 -6.30
CA SER A 275 17.26 0.38 -6.08
C SER A 275 16.24 -0.75 -5.89
N ALA A 276 16.62 -1.99 -6.16
CA ALA A 276 15.81 -3.18 -5.91
C ALA A 276 15.39 -3.30 -4.42
N ALA A 277 16.26 -2.88 -3.50
CA ALA A 277 15.96 -2.87 -2.06
C ALA A 277 14.90 -1.83 -1.70
N ALA A 278 14.90 -0.65 -2.33
CA ALA A 278 13.86 0.35 -2.10
C ALA A 278 12.52 -0.05 -2.75
N MET A 279 12.56 -0.79 -3.87
CA MET A 279 11.36 -1.36 -4.49
C MET A 279 10.72 -2.43 -3.60
N ALA A 280 11.47 -3.44 -3.14
CA ALA A 280 10.95 -4.60 -2.40
C ALA A 280 10.87 -4.37 -0.89
N GLY A 281 11.90 -3.74 -0.30
CA GLY A 281 11.99 -3.49 1.15
C GLY A 281 13.43 -3.40 1.65
N GLY A 282 13.63 -2.48 2.58
CA GLY A 282 14.95 -2.03 3.05
C GLY A 282 15.62 -2.90 4.11
N ALA A 283 16.78 -2.42 4.59
CA ALA A 283 17.68 -3.16 5.49
C ALA A 283 17.10 -3.43 6.89
N GLN A 284 16.21 -2.58 7.38
CA GLN A 284 15.54 -2.72 8.69
C GLN A 284 14.19 -3.43 8.58
N LEU A 285 14.00 -4.29 7.59
CA LEU A 285 12.71 -4.92 7.28
C LEU A 285 11.58 -3.89 7.08
N GLN A 286 11.89 -2.73 6.50
CA GLN A 286 10.85 -1.76 6.18
C GLN A 286 10.20 -2.11 4.83
N PRO A 287 8.87 -1.93 4.69
CA PRO A 287 8.16 -2.10 3.43
C PRO A 287 8.75 -1.20 2.32
N GLY A 288 8.84 -1.74 1.09
CA GLY A 288 9.25 -0.99 -0.09
C GLY A 288 8.07 -0.41 -0.88
N GLU A 289 8.36 0.18 -2.04
CA GLU A 289 7.37 0.83 -2.91
C GLU A 289 6.23 -0.12 -3.33
N VAL A 290 6.52 -1.41 -3.56
CA VAL A 290 5.49 -2.42 -3.91
C VAL A 290 4.47 -2.62 -2.78
N SER A 291 4.91 -2.52 -1.52
CA SER A 291 4.02 -2.61 -0.37
C SER A 291 3.31 -1.29 -0.08
N LEU A 292 3.99 -0.16 -0.28
CA LEU A 292 3.36 1.17 -0.18
C LEU A 292 2.27 1.41 -1.23
N ALA A 293 2.34 0.69 -2.37
CA ALA A 293 1.32 0.71 -3.42
C ALA A 293 0.16 -0.27 -3.15
N HIS A 294 0.19 -1.02 -2.03
CA HIS A 294 -0.83 -2.03 -1.72
C HIS A 294 -2.26 -1.48 -1.78
N ASN A 295 -3.16 -2.22 -2.43
CA ASN A 295 -4.55 -1.83 -2.72
C ASN A 295 -4.68 -0.55 -3.59
N GLY A 296 -3.60 -0.13 -4.26
CA GLY A 296 -3.52 1.07 -5.07
C GLY A 296 -2.82 0.85 -6.41
N VAL A 297 -2.05 1.83 -6.84
CA VAL A 297 -1.33 1.87 -8.11
C VAL A 297 0.17 2.00 -7.89
N LEU A 298 0.94 1.14 -8.56
CA LEU A 298 2.36 1.33 -8.78
C LEU A 298 2.56 1.81 -10.23
N PHE A 299 2.97 3.05 -10.41
CA PHE A 299 3.24 3.65 -11.71
C PHE A 299 4.72 3.67 -12.02
N LEU A 300 5.12 3.03 -13.12
CA LEU A 300 6.49 3.00 -13.61
C LEU A 300 6.57 3.78 -14.93
N ASP A 301 7.05 5.02 -14.84
CA ASP A 301 7.32 5.82 -16.04
C ASP A 301 8.66 5.42 -16.65
N GLU A 302 8.80 5.55 -17.97
CA GLU A 302 10.02 5.17 -18.70
C GLU A 302 10.46 3.73 -18.40
N LEU A 303 9.53 2.77 -18.44
CA LEU A 303 9.73 1.37 -18.03
C LEU A 303 11.06 0.73 -18.51
N PRO A 304 11.54 0.91 -19.77
CA PRO A 304 12.81 0.32 -20.22
C PRO A 304 14.06 0.98 -19.61
N GLU A 305 13.93 2.04 -18.84
CA GLU A 305 15.07 2.70 -18.16
C GLU A 305 15.29 2.18 -16.74
N TYR A 306 14.35 1.39 -16.19
CA TYR A 306 14.57 0.70 -14.91
C TYR A 306 15.65 -0.36 -15.02
N HIS A 307 16.48 -0.47 -13.98
CA HIS A 307 17.46 -1.54 -13.88
C HIS A 307 16.76 -2.90 -13.83
N ARG A 308 17.36 -3.91 -14.50
CA ARG A 308 16.76 -5.25 -14.61
C ARG A 308 16.42 -5.87 -13.26
N ASP A 309 17.28 -5.71 -12.25
CA ASP A 309 17.08 -6.27 -10.92
C ASP A 309 15.83 -5.68 -10.23
N VAL A 310 15.52 -4.40 -10.49
CA VAL A 310 14.31 -3.74 -9.98
C VAL A 310 13.05 -4.36 -10.59
N LEU A 311 13.08 -4.67 -11.89
CA LEU A 311 11.95 -5.32 -12.55
C LEU A 311 11.78 -6.79 -12.12
N GLU A 312 12.88 -7.49 -11.85
CA GLU A 312 12.85 -8.89 -11.40
C GLU A 312 12.25 -9.05 -9.99
N VAL A 313 12.52 -8.13 -9.04
CA VAL A 313 11.93 -8.22 -7.69
C VAL A 313 10.42 -7.98 -7.66
N MET A 314 9.82 -7.43 -8.72
CA MET A 314 8.37 -7.27 -8.83
C MET A 314 7.65 -8.57 -9.23
N ARG A 315 8.35 -9.63 -9.63
CA ARG A 315 7.70 -10.88 -10.07
C ARG A 315 6.88 -11.51 -8.96
N GLN A 316 7.45 -11.67 -7.77
CA GLN A 316 6.73 -12.25 -6.64
C GLN A 316 5.49 -11.41 -6.25
N PRO A 317 5.58 -10.09 -6.06
CA PRO A 317 4.39 -9.25 -5.82
C PRO A 317 3.28 -9.41 -6.85
N LEU A 318 3.63 -9.45 -8.14
CA LEU A 318 2.67 -9.58 -9.24
C LEU A 318 2.06 -10.99 -9.36
N GLU A 319 2.72 -12.03 -8.83
CA GLU A 319 2.23 -13.41 -8.83
C GLU A 319 1.45 -13.73 -7.57
N ASP A 320 2.04 -13.46 -6.41
CA ASP A 320 1.55 -13.91 -5.11
C ASP A 320 0.79 -12.83 -4.33
N GLY A 321 0.87 -11.56 -4.75
CA GLY A 321 0.30 -10.41 -4.03
C GLY A 321 1.01 -10.11 -2.71
N VAL A 322 2.22 -10.67 -2.51
CA VAL A 322 3.06 -10.45 -1.33
C VAL A 322 4.52 -10.29 -1.74
N VAL A 323 5.30 -9.63 -0.92
CA VAL A 323 6.76 -9.56 -1.04
C VAL A 323 7.42 -10.07 0.24
N THR A 324 8.40 -10.95 0.08
CA THR A 324 9.20 -11.48 1.18
C THR A 324 10.53 -10.73 1.26
N VAL A 325 10.76 -10.04 2.37
CA VAL A 325 12.00 -9.30 2.63
C VAL A 325 12.82 -10.08 3.66
N SER A 326 13.92 -10.69 3.20
CA SER A 326 14.87 -11.40 4.06
C SER A 326 16.15 -10.59 4.21
N ARG A 327 16.57 -10.29 5.42
CA ARG A 327 17.78 -9.51 5.79
C ARG A 327 18.44 -10.12 7.01
N ALA A 328 19.62 -9.65 7.36
CA ALA A 328 20.30 -10.07 8.60
C ALA A 328 19.45 -9.84 9.87
N ALA A 329 18.53 -8.88 9.85
CA ALA A 329 17.61 -8.59 10.94
C ALA A 329 16.45 -9.61 11.05
N GLY A 330 16.25 -10.48 10.05
CA GLY A 330 15.17 -11.47 10.01
C GLY A 330 14.46 -11.52 8.67
N THR A 331 13.26 -12.10 8.65
CA THR A 331 12.38 -12.18 7.48
C THR A 331 11.02 -11.58 7.81
N ALA A 332 10.50 -10.77 6.90
CA ALA A 332 9.15 -10.21 6.98
C ALA A 332 8.42 -10.39 5.64
N VAL A 333 7.12 -10.63 5.70
CA VAL A 333 6.25 -10.74 4.54
C VAL A 333 5.29 -9.56 4.56
N TYR A 334 5.21 -8.85 3.44
CA TYR A 334 4.35 -7.68 3.29
C TYR A 334 3.33 -7.91 2.17
N PRO A 335 2.07 -7.52 2.37
CA PRO A 335 1.10 -7.50 1.29
C PRO A 335 1.52 -6.49 0.23
N SER A 336 1.32 -6.85 -1.05
CA SER A 336 1.73 -6.05 -2.21
C SER A 336 0.81 -6.29 -3.41
N ARG A 337 -0.50 -6.30 -3.17
CA ARG A 337 -1.51 -6.35 -4.22
C ARG A 337 -1.75 -4.95 -4.75
N PHE A 338 -1.25 -4.66 -5.93
CA PHE A 338 -1.38 -3.35 -6.58
C PHE A 338 -1.72 -3.54 -8.05
N MET A 339 -2.26 -2.50 -8.66
CA MET A 339 -2.42 -2.37 -10.09
C MET A 339 -1.12 -1.80 -10.65
N LEU A 340 -0.44 -2.54 -11.54
CA LEU A 340 0.75 -2.07 -12.20
C LEU A 340 0.37 -1.23 -13.43
N VAL A 341 0.80 0.01 -13.45
CA VAL A 341 0.65 0.91 -14.60
C VAL A 341 2.02 1.31 -15.08
N CYS A 342 2.31 1.03 -16.34
CA CYS A 342 3.60 1.35 -16.94
C CYS A 342 3.43 2.33 -18.09
N ALA A 343 4.43 3.16 -18.31
CA ALA A 343 4.52 4.01 -19.48
C ALA A 343 5.88 3.85 -20.16
N MET A 344 5.90 3.85 -21.49
CA MET A 344 7.13 3.83 -22.26
C MET A 344 6.99 4.57 -23.58
N ASN A 345 8.12 4.92 -24.17
CA ASN A 345 8.18 5.38 -25.54
C ASN A 345 8.26 4.18 -26.50
N PRO A 346 7.84 4.30 -27.78
CA PRO A 346 7.89 3.20 -28.73
C PRO A 346 9.32 2.80 -29.15
N CYS A 347 10.31 3.67 -28.94
CA CYS A 347 11.73 3.41 -29.15
C CYS A 347 12.57 4.41 -28.36
N LYS A 348 13.89 4.28 -28.39
CA LYS A 348 14.81 5.17 -27.68
C LYS A 348 14.66 6.66 -28.05
N CYS A 349 14.36 6.99 -29.34
CA CYS A 349 14.11 8.38 -29.74
C CYS A 349 12.64 8.81 -29.55
N GLY A 350 11.73 7.88 -29.27
CA GLY A 350 10.32 8.13 -28.97
C GLY A 350 9.38 8.24 -30.17
N TRP A 351 9.85 8.09 -31.40
CA TRP A 351 9.06 8.43 -32.60
C TRP A 351 8.82 7.24 -33.56
N TYR A 352 9.15 6.00 -33.16
CA TYR A 352 8.91 4.83 -33.97
C TYR A 352 7.40 4.60 -34.21
N GLY A 353 7.04 4.34 -35.46
CA GLY A 353 5.64 4.14 -35.88
C GLY A 353 4.80 5.42 -35.96
N GLN A 354 5.38 6.60 -35.60
CA GLN A 354 4.62 7.85 -35.64
C GLN A 354 4.69 8.51 -37.05
N PRO A 355 3.59 9.18 -37.49
CA PRO A 355 3.59 9.92 -38.75
C PRO A 355 4.68 10.99 -38.79
N GLY A 356 5.19 11.28 -40.01
CA GLY A 356 6.15 12.37 -40.25
C GLY A 356 7.61 11.99 -40.22
N GLY A 357 7.98 10.69 -40.16
CA GLY A 357 9.34 10.19 -40.39
C GLY A 357 10.40 10.69 -39.37
N ARG A 358 10.00 11.09 -38.16
CA ARG A 358 10.91 11.62 -37.13
C ARG A 358 11.82 10.56 -36.51
N CYS A 359 11.46 9.29 -36.60
CA CYS A 359 12.24 8.20 -36.03
C CYS A 359 13.53 7.98 -36.86
N ARG A 360 14.67 7.97 -36.18
CA ARG A 360 16.00 7.69 -36.76
C ARG A 360 16.60 6.40 -36.22
N CYS A 361 15.86 5.59 -35.47
CA CYS A 361 16.31 4.34 -34.90
C CYS A 361 16.33 3.24 -35.97
N SER A 362 17.41 2.48 -36.05
CA SER A 362 17.41 1.25 -36.83
C SER A 362 16.51 0.20 -36.14
N GLU A 363 15.99 -0.74 -36.92
CA GLU A 363 15.18 -1.85 -36.35
C GLU A 363 15.93 -2.61 -35.26
N LYS A 364 17.24 -2.84 -35.44
CA LYS A 364 18.09 -3.45 -34.41
C LYS A 364 18.07 -2.66 -33.10
N SER A 365 18.11 -1.31 -33.18
CA SER A 365 18.05 -0.45 -32.00
C SER A 365 16.66 -0.48 -31.33
N VAL A 366 15.58 -0.57 -32.12
CA VAL A 366 14.20 -0.70 -31.59
C VAL A 366 14.05 -2.05 -30.88
N ARG A 367 14.48 -3.15 -31.51
CA ARG A 367 14.46 -4.49 -30.90
C ARG A 367 15.28 -4.55 -29.62
N ALA A 368 16.49 -3.97 -29.60
CA ALA A 368 17.31 -3.91 -28.40
C ALA A 368 16.69 -3.09 -27.26
N TYR A 369 15.90 -2.06 -27.60
CA TYR A 369 15.16 -1.27 -26.63
C TYR A 369 13.99 -2.07 -26.02
N HIS A 370 13.20 -2.77 -26.84
CA HIS A 370 12.11 -3.63 -26.38
C HIS A 370 12.62 -4.86 -25.60
N ALA A 371 13.78 -5.41 -25.97
CA ALA A 371 14.40 -6.54 -25.28
C ALA A 371 14.83 -6.25 -23.83
N LYS A 372 14.86 -4.98 -23.40
CA LYS A 372 15.03 -4.62 -21.99
C LYS A 372 13.82 -5.06 -21.14
N LEU A 373 12.64 -5.20 -21.74
CA LEU A 373 11.44 -5.68 -21.05
C LEU A 373 11.51 -7.21 -20.96
N SER A 374 11.45 -7.72 -19.74
CA SER A 374 11.45 -9.16 -19.53
C SER A 374 10.12 -9.79 -19.97
N GLY A 375 10.17 -10.95 -20.64
CA GLY A 375 8.98 -11.70 -21.01
C GLY A 375 8.03 -11.94 -19.82
N PRO A 376 8.53 -12.38 -18.66
CA PRO A 376 7.72 -12.56 -17.46
C PRO A 376 6.97 -11.30 -16.98
N LEU A 377 7.54 -10.10 -17.11
CA LEU A 377 6.85 -8.86 -16.79
C LEU A 377 5.74 -8.57 -17.80
N MET A 378 6.06 -8.69 -19.10
CA MET A 378 5.08 -8.52 -20.18
C MET A 378 3.93 -9.52 -20.08
N ASP A 379 4.23 -10.70 -19.56
CA ASP A 379 3.24 -11.72 -19.23
C ASP A 379 2.29 -11.33 -18.09
N ARG A 380 2.50 -10.24 -17.38
CA ARG A 380 1.61 -9.71 -16.32
C ARG A 380 0.85 -8.45 -16.73
N ILE A 381 1.14 -7.94 -17.93
CA ILE A 381 0.39 -6.81 -18.50
C ILE A 381 -0.84 -7.35 -19.24
N ASP A 382 -2.03 -6.92 -18.84
CA ASP A 382 -3.29 -7.36 -19.43
C ASP A 382 -3.70 -6.44 -20.59
N ILE A 383 -3.50 -5.14 -20.44
CA ILE A 383 -3.91 -4.09 -21.38
C ILE A 383 -2.68 -3.34 -21.88
N ILE A 384 -2.54 -3.26 -23.20
CA ILE A 384 -1.51 -2.43 -23.83
C ILE A 384 -2.25 -1.42 -24.71
N VAL A 385 -2.04 -0.14 -24.45
CA VAL A 385 -2.74 0.94 -25.17
C VAL A 385 -1.76 1.96 -25.75
N GLU A 386 -1.99 2.32 -27.00
CA GLU A 386 -1.25 3.41 -27.64
C GLU A 386 -1.82 4.75 -27.21
N VAL A 387 -0.92 5.67 -26.80
CA VAL A 387 -1.24 7.05 -26.43
C VAL A 387 -0.74 7.96 -27.55
N PRO A 388 -1.55 8.32 -28.54
CA PRO A 388 -1.13 9.14 -29.66
C PRO A 388 -0.79 10.56 -29.24
N ALA A 389 0.05 11.24 -30.02
CA ALA A 389 0.21 12.69 -29.88
C ALA A 389 -1.08 13.40 -30.24
N LEU A 390 -1.50 14.37 -29.45
CA LEU A 390 -2.68 15.18 -29.75
C LEU A 390 -2.43 16.09 -30.97
N ALA A 391 -3.42 16.17 -31.84
CA ALA A 391 -3.41 17.14 -32.93
C ALA A 391 -3.57 18.59 -32.39
N TYR A 392 -3.08 19.56 -33.14
CA TYR A 392 -3.17 20.97 -32.74
C TYR A 392 -4.61 21.42 -32.47
N ASP A 393 -5.57 20.98 -33.28
CA ASP A 393 -6.98 21.32 -33.13
C ASP A 393 -7.61 20.71 -31.88
N GLU A 394 -7.19 19.51 -31.48
CA GLU A 394 -7.59 18.87 -30.21
C GLU A 394 -7.07 19.64 -29.00
N LEU A 395 -5.83 20.14 -29.06
CA LEU A 395 -5.26 20.96 -28.00
C LEU A 395 -6.01 22.29 -27.79
N ARG A 396 -6.61 22.85 -28.82
CA ARG A 396 -7.40 24.11 -28.74
C ARG A 396 -8.83 23.92 -28.26
N ARG A 397 -9.39 22.71 -28.35
CA ARG A 397 -10.75 22.44 -27.85
C ARG A 397 -10.81 22.69 -26.34
N ARG A 398 -11.99 23.15 -25.88
CA ARG A 398 -12.24 23.18 -24.45
C ARG A 398 -12.27 21.74 -23.96
N PRO A 399 -11.83 21.48 -22.71
CA PRO A 399 -12.04 20.17 -22.12
C PRO A 399 -13.56 19.90 -22.07
N ASP A 400 -13.99 18.83 -22.71
CA ASP A 400 -15.37 18.33 -22.74
C ASP A 400 -15.44 16.87 -22.29
N GLY A 401 -14.38 16.41 -21.66
CA GLY A 401 -14.23 15.06 -21.16
C GLY A 401 -15.19 14.74 -20.01
N GLU A 402 -15.50 13.47 -19.86
CA GLU A 402 -16.29 12.96 -18.75
C GLU A 402 -15.52 13.10 -17.42
N SER A 403 -16.24 13.44 -16.33
CA SER A 403 -15.61 13.62 -15.02
C SER A 403 -15.11 12.30 -14.43
N SER A 404 -14.04 12.35 -13.65
CA SER A 404 -13.54 11.19 -12.91
C SER A 404 -14.62 10.57 -12.02
N GLU A 405 -15.50 11.37 -11.44
CA GLU A 405 -16.62 10.91 -10.61
C GLU A 405 -17.60 10.03 -11.40
N THR A 406 -17.98 10.45 -12.60
CA THR A 406 -18.91 9.68 -13.44
C THR A 406 -18.29 8.33 -13.86
N ILE A 407 -17.00 8.32 -14.20
CA ILE A 407 -16.27 7.10 -14.53
C ILE A 407 -16.19 6.21 -13.28
N ARG A 408 -15.86 6.76 -12.12
CA ARG A 408 -15.76 6.01 -10.84
C ARG A 408 -17.08 5.35 -10.46
N GLN A 409 -18.22 6.00 -10.70
CA GLN A 409 -19.53 5.40 -10.45
C GLN A 409 -19.79 4.15 -11.31
N ARG A 410 -19.35 4.14 -12.58
CA ARG A 410 -19.43 2.93 -13.42
C ARG A 410 -18.48 1.84 -12.94
N VAL A 411 -17.26 2.23 -12.57
CA VAL A 411 -16.25 1.32 -11.99
C VAL A 411 -16.77 0.70 -10.70
N ASN A 412 -17.35 1.47 -9.79
CA ASN A 412 -17.94 0.98 -8.54
C ASN A 412 -19.07 -0.03 -8.81
N ARG A 413 -19.97 0.25 -9.77
CA ARG A 413 -21.04 -0.71 -10.15
C ARG A 413 -20.46 -2.02 -10.68
N ALA A 414 -19.46 -1.98 -11.54
CA ALA A 414 -18.80 -3.19 -12.02
C ALA A 414 -18.10 -3.97 -10.88
N ARG A 415 -17.49 -3.27 -9.93
CA ARG A 415 -16.88 -3.88 -8.74
C ARG A 415 -17.89 -4.51 -7.80
N GLU A 416 -19.08 -3.95 -7.66
CA GLU A 416 -20.15 -4.57 -6.88
C GLU A 416 -20.59 -5.91 -7.49
N VAL A 417 -20.68 -6.01 -8.82
CA VAL A 417 -20.96 -7.26 -9.51
C VAL A 417 -19.86 -8.29 -9.21
N GLN A 418 -18.59 -7.90 -9.24
CA GLN A 418 -17.46 -8.77 -8.93
C GLN A 418 -17.45 -9.19 -7.46
N ARG A 419 -17.72 -8.28 -6.52
CA ARG A 419 -17.83 -8.61 -5.07
C ARG A 419 -18.92 -9.65 -4.79
N LYS A 420 -20.07 -9.55 -5.47
CA LYS A 420 -21.16 -10.54 -5.36
C LYS A 420 -20.81 -11.89 -6.00
N ARG A 421 -19.99 -11.85 -7.05
CA ARG A 421 -19.53 -13.04 -7.78
C ARG A 421 -18.49 -13.82 -7.01
N PHE A 422 -17.55 -13.13 -6.38
CA PHE A 422 -16.46 -13.73 -5.63
C PHE A 422 -16.77 -13.71 -4.13
N SER A 423 -16.37 -14.75 -3.41
CA SER A 423 -16.58 -14.87 -1.95
C SER A 423 -15.71 -13.88 -1.15
N SER A 424 -14.70 -13.26 -1.76
CA SER A 424 -13.77 -12.28 -1.17
C SER A 424 -13.93 -10.92 -1.86
N GLY A 425 -14.12 -9.87 -1.07
CA GLY A 425 -14.18 -8.48 -1.56
C GLY A 425 -12.90 -7.97 -2.22
N THR A 426 -11.78 -8.67 -2.05
CA THR A 426 -10.47 -8.32 -2.61
C THR A 426 -10.18 -8.94 -3.97
N VAL A 427 -10.98 -9.88 -4.42
CA VAL A 427 -10.82 -10.53 -5.73
C VAL A 427 -11.41 -9.66 -6.82
N SER A 428 -10.66 -9.47 -7.89
CA SER A 428 -11.07 -8.77 -9.11
C SER A 428 -10.97 -9.68 -10.32
N ASN A 429 -11.55 -9.28 -11.45
CA ASN A 429 -11.52 -10.09 -12.67
C ASN A 429 -10.07 -10.38 -13.14
N ALA A 430 -9.12 -9.47 -12.94
CA ALA A 430 -7.72 -9.71 -13.28
C ALA A 430 -7.11 -10.90 -12.51
N ASN A 431 -7.63 -11.20 -11.32
CA ASN A 431 -7.11 -12.25 -10.42
C ASN A 431 -7.99 -13.51 -10.38
N MET A 432 -8.93 -13.67 -11.33
CA MET A 432 -9.76 -14.87 -11.41
C MET A 432 -8.92 -16.14 -11.51
N SER A 433 -9.28 -17.17 -10.71
CA SER A 433 -8.73 -18.51 -10.84
C SER A 433 -9.24 -19.20 -12.12
N PRO A 434 -8.60 -20.29 -12.58
CA PRO A 434 -9.14 -21.07 -13.70
C PRO A 434 -10.59 -21.55 -13.49
N ARG A 435 -10.96 -21.95 -12.26
CA ARG A 435 -12.33 -22.33 -11.90
C ARG A 435 -13.32 -21.17 -12.00
N ASP A 436 -12.90 -19.97 -11.59
CA ASP A 436 -13.74 -18.77 -11.72
C ASP A 436 -13.95 -18.41 -13.18
N MET A 437 -12.92 -18.57 -14.01
CA MET A 437 -13.04 -18.32 -15.45
C MET A 437 -14.02 -19.28 -16.12
N GLU A 438 -13.94 -20.58 -15.84
CA GLU A 438 -14.91 -21.55 -16.36
C GLU A 438 -16.36 -21.21 -15.95
N ARG A 439 -16.54 -20.72 -14.74
CA ARG A 439 -17.86 -20.40 -14.19
C ARG A 439 -18.44 -19.08 -14.67
N TYR A 440 -17.60 -18.07 -14.87
CA TYR A 440 -18.05 -16.68 -15.05
C TYR A 440 -17.68 -16.03 -16.39
N CYS A 441 -16.83 -16.69 -17.20
CA CYS A 441 -16.45 -16.19 -18.52
C CYS A 441 -17.15 -16.95 -19.65
N SER A 442 -18.46 -17.19 -19.49
CA SER A 442 -19.26 -17.81 -20.56
C SER A 442 -19.34 -16.88 -21.77
N LEU A 443 -19.02 -17.42 -22.95
CA LEU A 443 -19.13 -16.73 -24.23
C LEU A 443 -20.49 -17.00 -24.86
N THR A 444 -21.04 -16.03 -25.60
CA THR A 444 -22.11 -16.31 -26.54
C THR A 444 -21.57 -17.13 -27.71
N PRO A 445 -22.40 -17.87 -28.49
CA PRO A 445 -21.94 -18.64 -29.66
C PRO A 445 -21.17 -17.78 -30.68
N GLU A 446 -21.64 -16.54 -30.91
CA GLU A 446 -21.00 -15.58 -31.82
C GLU A 446 -19.68 -15.04 -31.19
N GLY A 447 -19.63 -14.89 -29.86
CA GLY A 447 -18.44 -14.50 -29.14
C GLY A 447 -17.36 -15.58 -29.21
N ASP A 448 -17.75 -16.86 -29.08
CA ASP A 448 -16.79 -17.98 -29.17
C ASP A 448 -16.23 -18.08 -30.61
N ALA A 449 -17.06 -17.90 -31.65
CA ALA A 449 -16.59 -17.85 -33.00
C ALA A 449 -15.57 -16.73 -33.24
N LEU A 450 -15.84 -15.50 -32.78
CA LEU A 450 -14.91 -14.38 -32.89
C LEU A 450 -13.63 -14.63 -32.15
N MET A 451 -13.68 -15.20 -30.94
CA MET A 451 -12.49 -15.53 -30.15
C MET A 451 -11.62 -16.57 -30.85
N LYS A 452 -12.23 -17.59 -31.48
CA LYS A 452 -11.54 -18.60 -32.27
C LYS A 452 -10.83 -17.99 -33.47
N ASP A 453 -11.53 -17.10 -34.21
CA ASP A 453 -10.93 -16.40 -35.34
C ASP A 453 -9.77 -15.51 -34.92
N ALA A 454 -9.93 -14.75 -33.84
CA ALA A 454 -8.87 -13.93 -33.27
C ALA A 454 -7.67 -14.79 -32.81
N PHE A 455 -7.91 -15.95 -32.19
CA PHE A 455 -6.88 -16.87 -31.75
C PHE A 455 -5.99 -17.34 -32.92
N HIS A 456 -6.61 -17.73 -34.03
CA HIS A 456 -5.89 -18.18 -35.22
C HIS A 456 -5.23 -17.03 -36.00
N ALA A 457 -5.95 -15.93 -36.22
CA ALA A 457 -5.46 -14.80 -37.00
C ALA A 457 -4.29 -14.08 -36.33
N LEU A 458 -4.29 -14.01 -34.99
CA LEU A 458 -3.29 -13.31 -34.21
C LEU A 458 -2.23 -14.25 -33.57
N GLY A 459 -2.31 -15.56 -33.81
CA GLY A 459 -1.36 -16.52 -33.23
C GLY A 459 -1.31 -16.46 -31.70
N LEU A 460 -2.46 -16.32 -31.03
CA LEU A 460 -2.52 -16.13 -29.58
C LEU A 460 -2.01 -17.37 -28.83
N THR A 461 -1.34 -17.12 -27.72
CA THR A 461 -0.96 -18.18 -26.77
C THR A 461 -2.11 -18.45 -25.78
N ALA A 462 -2.06 -19.58 -25.07
CA ALA A 462 -3.00 -19.89 -23.99
C ALA A 462 -3.04 -18.77 -22.91
N ARG A 463 -1.91 -18.15 -22.62
CA ARG A 463 -1.84 -17.03 -21.67
C ARG A 463 -2.55 -15.78 -22.21
N SER A 464 -2.35 -15.45 -23.49
CA SER A 464 -3.03 -14.31 -24.13
C SER A 464 -4.53 -14.52 -24.18
N TYR A 465 -4.98 -15.75 -24.48
CA TYR A 465 -6.40 -16.14 -24.45
C TYR A 465 -7.03 -15.89 -23.07
N VAL A 466 -6.39 -16.37 -21.99
CA VAL A 466 -6.87 -16.17 -20.62
C VAL A 466 -7.01 -14.68 -20.26
N ARG A 467 -6.04 -13.86 -20.69
CA ARG A 467 -6.09 -12.40 -20.42
C ARG A 467 -7.21 -11.71 -21.18
N ILE A 468 -7.37 -12.01 -22.48
CA ILE A 468 -8.46 -11.46 -23.28
C ILE A 468 -9.81 -11.80 -22.62
N LEU A 469 -10.00 -13.04 -22.15
CA LEU A 469 -11.23 -13.42 -21.46
C LEU A 469 -11.47 -12.61 -20.18
N ARG A 470 -10.43 -12.41 -19.35
CA ARG A 470 -10.56 -11.62 -18.12
C ARG A 470 -10.91 -10.15 -18.40
N VAL A 471 -10.28 -9.56 -19.42
CA VAL A 471 -10.57 -8.19 -19.86
C VAL A 471 -11.97 -8.11 -20.46
N ALA A 472 -12.35 -9.04 -21.34
CA ALA A 472 -13.69 -9.12 -21.92
C ALA A 472 -14.79 -9.29 -20.85
N ARG A 473 -14.53 -10.09 -19.80
CA ARG A 473 -15.45 -10.19 -18.65
C ARG A 473 -15.61 -8.84 -17.95
N THR A 474 -14.54 -8.08 -17.80
CA THR A 474 -14.60 -6.75 -17.17
C THR A 474 -15.38 -5.77 -18.03
N ILE A 475 -15.21 -5.80 -19.35
CA ILE A 475 -15.97 -4.96 -20.29
C ILE A 475 -17.46 -5.32 -20.22
N ALA A 476 -17.78 -6.61 -20.18
CA ALA A 476 -19.16 -7.08 -20.02
C ALA A 476 -19.76 -6.68 -18.65
N ASP A 477 -18.99 -6.69 -17.57
CA ASP A 477 -19.43 -6.19 -16.26
C ASP A 477 -19.73 -4.69 -16.28
N LEU A 478 -18.91 -3.89 -16.97
CA LEU A 478 -19.15 -2.45 -17.18
C LEU A 478 -20.41 -2.19 -18.02
N ALA A 479 -20.69 -3.07 -18.98
CA ALA A 479 -21.91 -3.03 -19.81
C ALA A 479 -23.13 -3.60 -19.07
N GLY A 480 -22.97 -4.20 -17.88
CA GLY A 480 -24.06 -4.88 -17.17
C GLY A 480 -24.52 -6.19 -17.83
N ALA A 481 -23.70 -6.78 -18.72
CA ALA A 481 -24.02 -8.00 -19.45
C ALA A 481 -23.70 -9.25 -18.63
N LYS A 482 -24.60 -10.27 -18.73
CA LYS A 482 -24.40 -11.56 -18.06
C LYS A 482 -23.31 -12.39 -18.74
N ASP A 483 -23.38 -12.49 -20.06
CA ASP A 483 -22.45 -13.28 -20.88
C ASP A 483 -21.53 -12.37 -21.69
N ILE A 484 -20.40 -12.90 -22.13
CA ILE A 484 -19.44 -12.14 -22.94
C ILE A 484 -19.87 -12.23 -24.41
N ALA A 485 -20.28 -11.10 -24.96
CA ALA A 485 -20.71 -10.94 -26.34
C ALA A 485 -19.55 -10.56 -27.30
N PRO A 486 -19.70 -10.63 -28.62
CA PRO A 486 -18.65 -10.31 -29.59
C PRO A 486 -18.01 -8.95 -29.41
N GLU A 487 -18.81 -7.91 -29.11
CA GLU A 487 -18.31 -6.55 -28.89
C GLU A 487 -17.32 -6.47 -27.71
N HIS A 488 -17.55 -7.23 -26.64
CA HIS A 488 -16.65 -7.27 -25.48
C HIS A 488 -15.30 -7.92 -25.82
N ILE A 489 -15.33 -8.94 -26.70
CA ILE A 489 -14.13 -9.62 -27.17
C ILE A 489 -13.36 -8.72 -28.14
N ALA A 490 -14.05 -8.08 -29.07
CA ALA A 490 -13.44 -7.18 -30.05
C ALA A 490 -12.68 -6.03 -29.34
N GLU A 491 -13.30 -5.41 -28.32
CA GLU A 491 -12.63 -4.38 -27.50
C GLU A 491 -11.44 -4.97 -26.74
N ALA A 492 -11.56 -6.13 -26.11
CA ALA A 492 -10.47 -6.77 -25.36
C ALA A 492 -9.29 -7.17 -26.25
N VAL A 493 -9.54 -7.62 -27.48
CA VAL A 493 -8.51 -7.97 -28.47
C VAL A 493 -7.72 -6.74 -28.91
N GLN A 494 -8.39 -5.58 -29.08
CA GLN A 494 -7.72 -4.32 -29.45
C GLN A 494 -6.65 -3.93 -28.44
N TYR A 495 -6.82 -4.23 -27.14
CA TYR A 495 -5.83 -3.97 -26.11
C TYR A 495 -4.62 -4.89 -26.16
N ARG A 496 -4.56 -5.82 -27.10
CA ARG A 496 -3.41 -6.75 -27.31
C ARG A 496 -2.72 -6.59 -28.65
N THR A 497 -3.27 -5.77 -29.56
CA THR A 497 -2.71 -5.60 -30.91
C THR A 497 -1.27 -5.06 -30.92
N TYR A 498 -0.85 -4.33 -29.88
CA TYR A 498 0.51 -3.83 -29.73
C TYR A 498 1.54 -4.90 -29.31
N ASP A 499 1.11 -6.06 -28.82
CA ASP A 499 2.00 -7.19 -28.47
C ASP A 499 2.86 -7.64 -29.66
N PHE A 500 2.31 -7.57 -30.88
CA PHE A 500 3.01 -7.96 -32.10
C PHE A 500 4.20 -7.05 -32.42
N LEU A 501 4.16 -5.80 -32.02
CA LEU A 501 5.27 -4.87 -32.21
C LEU A 501 6.41 -5.10 -31.19
N ILE A 502 6.08 -5.68 -30.05
CA ILE A 502 7.05 -5.97 -28.97
C ILE A 502 7.57 -7.40 -29.09
N SER A 503 6.74 -8.34 -29.53
CA SER A 503 7.04 -9.78 -29.54
C SER A 503 7.54 -10.35 -30.88
N SER A 504 7.71 -9.52 -31.92
CA SER A 504 8.31 -9.97 -33.17
C SER A 504 9.78 -10.36 -33.01
N SER A 505 10.02 -11.44 -32.28
CA SER A 505 11.22 -12.25 -32.44
C SER A 505 11.13 -12.90 -33.83
N PRO A 506 12.18 -12.87 -34.65
CA PRO A 506 12.20 -13.66 -35.89
C PRO A 506 12.05 -15.13 -35.51
N GLU A 507 11.03 -15.79 -36.03
CA GLU A 507 11.08 -17.24 -36.16
C GLU A 507 12.45 -17.63 -36.74
N VAL A 508 13.19 -18.41 -35.99
CA VAL A 508 14.28 -19.16 -36.51
C VAL A 508 13.65 -20.14 -37.49
N THR A 509 13.59 -19.76 -38.76
CA THR A 509 13.35 -20.71 -39.84
C THR A 509 14.49 -21.72 -39.87
N PRO A 510 14.20 -23.00 -39.98
CA PRO A 510 15.15 -24.11 -39.87
C PRO A 510 16.27 -24.10 -40.90
#